data_913383656700e004a32650afba9c4f02
#
_entry.id   913383656700e004a32650afba9c4f02
#
_cell.length_a   1.000
_cell.length_b   1.000
_cell.length_c   1.000
_cell.angle_alpha   90.00
_cell.angle_beta   90.00
_cell.angle_gamma   90.00
#
_symmetry.space_group_name_H-M   'P 1'
#
loop_
_entity.id
_entity.type
_entity.pdbx_description
1 polymer ?
#
loop_
_entity_poly.entity_id
_entity_poly.type
_entity_poly.pdbx_seq_one_letter_code
_entity_poly.pdbx_strand_id
1 'polypeptide(L)'
;MNLFDLVKSQLGDEVIAKVAGTVGETPAATAKALTGGAVPALLAGIVSNFGSSENGAARLLDLVSAGKHDGSLLNNLAGALGGGAQTDAILNTGKSLMGTMLGSRGDAVTDLLSAFAGVRRSSASSLLGMAIPVILSVLGKQKAAGGLNAAGLFSALGAVKGLLPS
;
A
#
# COMPACT_ATOMS: atom_id res chain seq x y z
N MET A 1 1.23 -12.11 -12.96
CA MET A 1 1.50 -10.81 -12.33
C MET A 1 1.55 -10.96 -10.81
N ASN A 2 2.57 -10.44 -10.18
CA ASN A 2 2.70 -10.50 -8.72
C ASN A 2 2.58 -9.08 -8.16
N LEU A 3 1.49 -8.79 -7.47
CA LEU A 3 1.22 -7.46 -6.92
C LEU A 3 2.27 -7.03 -5.90
N PHE A 4 2.76 -7.97 -5.08
CA PHE A 4 3.81 -7.69 -4.11
C PHE A 4 5.07 -7.16 -4.80
N ASP A 5 5.51 -7.84 -5.85
CA ASP A 5 6.70 -7.42 -6.60
C ASP A 5 6.49 -6.09 -7.31
N LEU A 6 5.29 -5.85 -7.86
CA LEU A 6 4.97 -4.59 -8.52
C LEU A 6 5.04 -3.42 -7.52
N VAL A 7 4.44 -3.58 -6.36
CA VAL A 7 4.48 -2.54 -5.31
C VAL A 7 5.91 -2.34 -4.83
N LYS A 8 6.62 -3.42 -4.56
CA LYS A 8 8.00 -3.37 -4.09
C LYS A 8 8.91 -2.67 -5.09
N SER A 9 8.69 -2.86 -6.39
CA SER A 9 9.50 -2.22 -7.44
C SER A 9 9.30 -0.70 -7.48
N GLN A 10 8.18 -0.18 -6.98
CA GLN A 10 7.94 1.26 -6.89
C GLN A 10 8.61 1.89 -5.66
N LEU A 11 9.01 1.07 -4.68
CA LEU A 11 9.62 1.54 -3.44
C LEU A 11 11.14 1.41 -3.52
N GLY A 12 11.75 2.07 -4.51
CA GLY A 12 13.19 2.09 -4.68
C GLY A 12 13.91 2.94 -3.63
N ASP A 13 15.24 2.94 -3.67
CA ASP A 13 16.08 3.62 -2.67
C ASP A 13 15.75 5.10 -2.56
N GLU A 14 15.49 5.79 -3.67
CA GLU A 14 15.15 7.21 -3.67
C GLU A 14 13.83 7.46 -2.94
N VAL A 15 12.81 6.65 -3.21
CA VAL A 15 11.51 6.76 -2.55
C VAL A 15 11.66 6.49 -1.06
N ILE A 16 12.37 5.43 -0.70
CA ILE A 16 12.61 5.07 0.71
C ILE A 16 13.32 6.21 1.44
N ALA A 17 14.34 6.82 0.83
CA ALA A 17 15.07 7.94 1.45
C ALA A 17 14.15 9.14 1.69
N LYS A 18 13.29 9.46 0.74
CA LYS A 18 12.32 10.57 0.87
C LYS A 18 11.29 10.28 1.96
N VAL A 19 10.75 9.08 1.98
CA VAL A 19 9.78 8.66 3.01
C VAL A 19 10.44 8.69 4.40
N ALA A 20 11.66 8.19 4.51
CA ALA A 20 12.41 8.19 5.77
C ALA A 20 12.55 9.60 6.33
N GLY A 21 12.91 10.57 5.49
CA GLY A 21 12.99 11.96 5.87
C GLY A 21 11.64 12.54 6.32
N THR A 22 10.57 12.15 5.65
CA THR A 22 9.22 12.62 5.96
C THR A 22 8.73 12.11 7.32
N VAL A 23 8.99 10.84 7.65
CA VAL A 23 8.52 10.24 8.91
C VAL A 23 9.54 10.38 10.04
N GLY A 24 10.77 10.84 9.74
CA GLY A 24 11.81 11.03 10.74
C GLY A 24 12.45 9.74 11.22
N GLU A 25 12.55 8.73 10.37
CA GLU A 25 13.21 7.45 10.66
C GLU A 25 14.40 7.26 9.73
N THR A 26 15.24 6.23 10.02
CA THR A 26 16.36 5.90 9.14
C THR A 26 15.87 5.26 7.85
N PRO A 27 16.60 5.39 6.74
CA PRO A 27 16.22 4.67 5.52
C PRO A 27 16.15 3.16 5.70
N ALA A 28 17.06 2.56 6.48
CA ALA A 28 17.05 1.12 6.72
C ALA A 28 15.80 0.67 7.47
N ALA A 29 15.41 1.39 8.54
CA ALA A 29 14.20 1.09 9.29
C ALA A 29 12.95 1.32 8.44
N THR A 30 12.94 2.40 7.66
CA THR A 30 11.83 2.72 6.75
C THR A 30 11.65 1.62 5.69
N ALA A 31 12.73 1.17 5.07
CA ALA A 31 12.68 0.09 4.08
C ALA A 31 12.13 -1.20 4.71
N LYS A 32 12.62 -1.55 5.90
CA LYS A 32 12.14 -2.73 6.61
C LYS A 32 10.66 -2.62 6.94
N ALA A 33 10.22 -1.44 7.39
CA ALA A 33 8.82 -1.20 7.72
C ALA A 33 7.92 -1.30 6.49
N LEU A 34 8.31 -0.68 5.37
CA LEU A 34 7.50 -0.68 4.16
C LEU A 34 7.49 -2.04 3.47
N THR A 35 8.67 -2.53 3.07
CA THR A 35 8.73 -3.73 2.23
C THR A 35 8.61 -5.01 3.02
N GLY A 36 8.98 -5.00 4.30
CA GLY A 36 8.91 -6.18 5.15
C GLY A 36 7.68 -6.23 6.05
N GLY A 37 6.96 -5.12 6.20
CA GLY A 37 5.83 -5.04 7.14
C GLY A 37 4.57 -4.42 6.55
N ALA A 38 4.61 -3.14 6.16
CA ALA A 38 3.40 -2.41 5.74
C ALA A 38 2.80 -3.00 4.46
N VAL A 39 3.59 -3.22 3.43
CA VAL A 39 3.10 -3.76 2.16
C VAL A 39 2.51 -5.16 2.34
N PRO A 40 3.21 -6.12 2.97
CA PRO A 40 2.61 -7.43 3.22
C PRO A 40 1.34 -7.37 4.06
N ALA A 41 1.30 -6.53 5.10
CA ALA A 41 0.13 -6.41 5.96
C ALA A 41 -1.07 -5.85 5.20
N LEU A 42 -0.85 -4.83 4.37
CA LEU A 42 -1.92 -4.23 3.57
C LEU A 42 -2.41 -5.19 2.49
N LEU A 43 -1.51 -5.92 1.84
CA LEU A 43 -1.91 -6.93 0.86
C LEU A 43 -2.71 -8.05 1.51
N ALA A 44 -2.32 -8.46 2.73
CA ALA A 44 -3.10 -9.44 3.49
C ALA A 44 -4.51 -8.92 3.79
N GLY A 45 -4.62 -7.64 4.19
CA GLY A 45 -5.91 -7.00 4.41
C GLY A 45 -6.77 -6.95 3.15
N ILE A 46 -6.16 -6.61 2.02
CA ILE A 46 -6.84 -6.59 0.72
C ILE A 46 -7.34 -8.01 0.35
N VAL A 47 -6.49 -9.01 0.49
CA VAL A 47 -6.87 -10.40 0.21
C VAL A 47 -8.03 -10.83 1.12
N SER A 48 -7.94 -10.50 2.40
CA SER A 48 -8.97 -10.85 3.38
C SER A 48 -10.33 -10.20 3.07
N ASN A 49 -10.31 -8.92 2.67
CA ASN A 49 -11.54 -8.14 2.48
C ASN A 49 -12.08 -8.18 1.04
N PHE A 50 -11.22 -8.39 0.06
CA PHE A 50 -11.59 -8.29 -1.36
C PHE A 50 -11.19 -9.51 -2.19
N GLY A 51 -10.39 -10.42 -1.65
CA GLY A 51 -9.83 -11.54 -2.41
C GLY A 51 -10.60 -12.86 -2.28
N SER A 52 -11.71 -12.88 -1.55
CA SER A 52 -12.46 -14.10 -1.32
C SER A 52 -13.41 -14.46 -2.49
N SER A 53 -13.68 -13.49 -3.37
CA SER A 53 -14.55 -13.69 -4.52
C SER A 53 -14.22 -12.69 -5.62
N GLU A 54 -14.68 -12.98 -6.83
CA GLU A 54 -14.55 -12.06 -7.96
C GLU A 54 -15.33 -10.77 -7.70
N ASN A 55 -16.47 -10.83 -7.02
CA ASN A 55 -17.23 -9.65 -6.62
C ASN A 55 -16.42 -8.76 -5.67
N GLY A 56 -15.66 -9.35 -4.77
CA GLY A 56 -14.75 -8.61 -3.90
C GLY A 56 -13.68 -7.87 -4.70
N ALA A 57 -13.09 -8.56 -5.68
CA ALA A 57 -12.10 -7.94 -6.57
C ALA A 57 -12.72 -6.81 -7.37
N ALA A 58 -13.96 -6.96 -7.85
CA ALA A 58 -14.67 -5.89 -8.56
C ALA A 58 -14.87 -4.66 -7.67
N ARG A 59 -15.22 -4.85 -6.40
CA ARG A 59 -15.35 -3.74 -5.44
C ARG A 59 -14.03 -3.01 -5.23
N LEU A 60 -12.92 -3.72 -5.20
CA LEU A 60 -11.60 -3.10 -5.09
C LEU A 60 -11.28 -2.25 -6.32
N LEU A 61 -11.59 -2.74 -7.52
CA LEU A 61 -11.41 -1.96 -8.75
C LEU A 61 -12.29 -0.70 -8.75
N ASP A 62 -13.53 -0.80 -8.25
CA ASP A 62 -14.41 0.35 -8.11
C ASP A 62 -13.81 1.39 -7.15
N LEU A 63 -13.22 0.93 -6.05
CA LEU A 63 -12.54 1.80 -5.09
C LEU A 63 -11.36 2.53 -5.76
N VAL A 64 -10.57 1.82 -6.54
CA VAL A 64 -9.46 2.39 -7.30
C VAL A 64 -9.95 3.46 -8.26
N SER A 65 -11.02 3.19 -8.98
CA SER A 65 -11.61 4.15 -9.93
C SER A 65 -12.22 5.37 -9.23
N ALA A 66 -12.95 5.14 -8.15
CA ALA A 66 -13.60 6.22 -7.38
C ALA A 66 -12.57 7.17 -6.77
N GLY A 67 -11.44 6.65 -6.31
CA GLY A 67 -10.35 7.43 -5.74
C GLY A 67 -9.40 8.04 -6.76
N LYS A 68 -9.65 7.81 -8.05
CA LYS A 68 -8.80 8.28 -9.15
C LYS A 68 -7.36 7.78 -9.05
N HIS A 69 -7.18 6.57 -8.55
CA HIS A 69 -5.87 5.93 -8.46
C HIS A 69 -5.52 5.33 -9.83
N ASP A 70 -5.04 6.16 -10.73
CA ASP A 70 -4.80 5.79 -12.13
C ASP A 70 -3.31 5.52 -12.45
N GLY A 71 -2.47 5.55 -11.42
CA GLY A 71 -1.04 5.34 -11.58
C GLY A 71 -0.25 6.63 -11.75
N SER A 72 -0.90 7.79 -11.84
CA SER A 72 -0.19 9.06 -11.99
C SER A 72 0.71 9.37 -10.80
N LEU A 73 0.34 8.93 -9.61
CA LEU A 73 1.17 9.05 -8.41
C LEU A 73 2.54 8.40 -8.61
N LEU A 74 2.61 7.29 -9.32
CA LEU A 74 3.85 6.55 -9.53
C LEU A 74 4.85 7.29 -10.41
N ASN A 75 4.40 8.25 -11.20
CA ASN A 75 5.27 9.03 -12.08
C ASN A 75 6.22 9.94 -11.30
N ASN A 76 5.85 10.32 -10.07
CA ASN A 76 6.67 11.17 -9.22
C ASN A 76 6.49 10.76 -7.75
N LEU A 77 6.68 9.48 -7.48
CA LEU A 77 6.43 8.92 -6.16
C LEU A 77 7.34 9.52 -5.10
N ALA A 78 8.62 9.68 -5.41
CA ALA A 78 9.59 10.28 -4.47
C ALA A 78 9.19 11.70 -4.08
N GLY A 79 8.78 12.51 -5.05
CA GLY A 79 8.29 13.87 -4.79
C GLY A 79 6.98 13.88 -4.01
N ALA A 80 6.07 12.95 -4.34
CA ALA A 80 4.77 12.86 -3.68
C ALA A 80 4.89 12.44 -2.20
N LEU A 81 5.88 11.63 -1.87
CA LEU A 81 6.09 11.13 -0.50
C LEU A 81 7.21 11.85 0.26
N GLY A 82 7.80 12.88 -0.35
CA GLY A 82 8.93 13.59 0.23
C GLY A 82 8.57 14.73 1.18
N GLY A 83 7.31 14.93 1.50
CA GLY A 83 6.82 15.98 2.37
C GLY A 83 6.03 17.05 1.60
N GLY A 84 5.33 17.90 2.33
CA GLY A 84 4.54 18.99 1.77
C GLY A 84 3.07 18.65 1.62
N ALA A 85 2.33 19.51 0.92
CA ALA A 85 0.87 19.40 0.78
C ALA A 85 0.44 18.12 0.05
N GLN A 86 1.19 17.68 -0.95
CA GLN A 86 0.87 16.46 -1.68
C GLN A 86 0.99 15.23 -0.78
N THR A 87 2.05 15.18 0.04
CA THR A 87 2.24 14.10 1.02
C THR A 87 1.11 14.10 2.03
N ASP A 88 0.71 15.27 2.53
CA ASP A 88 -0.40 15.38 3.49
C ASP A 88 -1.71 14.87 2.89
N ALA A 89 -1.98 15.19 1.63
CA ALA A 89 -3.17 14.71 0.94
C ALA A 89 -3.14 13.18 0.79
N ILE A 90 -1.99 12.61 0.45
CA ILE A 90 -1.80 11.16 0.34
C ILE A 90 -2.02 10.49 1.70
N LEU A 91 -1.45 11.05 2.76
CA LEU A 91 -1.63 10.53 4.11
C LEU A 91 -3.08 10.56 4.55
N ASN A 92 -3.80 11.65 4.28
CA ASN A 92 -5.21 11.76 4.63
C ASN A 92 -6.03 10.71 3.89
N THR A 93 -5.78 10.50 2.60
CA THR A 93 -6.43 9.47 1.80
C THR A 93 -6.13 8.08 2.37
N GLY A 94 -4.88 7.80 2.66
CA GLY A 94 -4.46 6.52 3.21
C GLY A 94 -5.08 6.22 4.56
N LYS A 95 -5.11 7.21 5.44
CA LYS A 95 -5.73 7.05 6.77
C LYS A 95 -7.23 6.81 6.68
N SER A 96 -7.89 7.49 5.74
CA SER A 96 -9.33 7.26 5.49
C SER A 96 -9.61 5.85 4.99
N LEU A 97 -8.71 5.30 4.18
CA LEU A 97 -8.87 3.97 3.61
C LEU A 97 -8.36 2.86 4.53
N MET A 98 -7.62 3.20 5.59
CA MET A 98 -7.04 2.20 6.49
C MET A 98 -8.14 1.30 7.10
N GLY A 99 -9.25 1.88 7.49
CA GLY A 99 -10.39 1.12 8.00
C GLY A 99 -10.98 0.16 6.96
N THR A 100 -10.97 0.56 5.69
CA THR A 100 -11.43 -0.28 4.58
C THR A 100 -10.47 -1.43 4.31
N MET A 101 -9.16 -1.17 4.38
CA MET A 101 -8.12 -2.15 4.07
C MET A 101 -7.85 -3.12 5.22
N LEU A 102 -7.81 -2.61 6.45
CA LEU A 102 -7.43 -3.39 7.63
C LEU A 102 -8.58 -3.63 8.60
N GLY A 103 -9.69 -2.92 8.43
CA GLY A 103 -10.82 -3.03 9.33
C GLY A 103 -10.44 -2.64 10.76
N SER A 104 -10.89 -3.40 11.74
CA SER A 104 -10.59 -3.18 13.16
C SER A 104 -9.16 -3.53 13.54
N ARG A 105 -8.37 -4.09 12.62
CA ARG A 105 -6.99 -4.53 12.89
C ARG A 105 -5.94 -3.42 12.67
N GLY A 106 -6.36 -2.22 12.25
CA GLY A 106 -5.44 -1.13 11.93
C GLY A 106 -4.48 -0.80 13.07
N ASP A 107 -4.97 -0.68 14.31
CA ASP A 107 -4.13 -0.37 15.47
C ASP A 107 -3.16 -1.52 15.78
N ALA A 108 -3.63 -2.76 15.72
CA ALA A 108 -2.78 -3.92 15.98
C ALA A 108 -1.67 -4.02 14.94
N VAL A 109 -1.98 -3.77 13.66
CA VAL A 109 -0.99 -3.77 12.58
C VAL A 109 0.02 -2.65 12.80
N THR A 110 -0.42 -1.47 13.20
CA THR A 110 0.46 -0.34 13.50
C THR A 110 1.44 -0.70 14.63
N ASP A 111 0.94 -1.30 15.71
CA ASP A 111 1.79 -1.71 16.83
C ASP A 111 2.80 -2.78 16.43
N LEU A 112 2.36 -3.78 15.66
CA LEU A 112 3.24 -4.84 15.16
C LEU A 112 4.32 -4.27 14.24
N LEU A 113 3.95 -3.34 13.37
CA LEU A 113 4.89 -2.71 12.44
C LEU A 113 5.93 -1.90 13.20
N SER A 114 5.51 -1.13 14.21
CA SER A 114 6.41 -0.38 15.07
C SER A 114 7.43 -1.29 15.73
N ALA A 115 6.98 -2.39 16.32
CA ALA A 115 7.86 -3.35 16.98
C ALA A 115 8.77 -4.07 15.97
N PHE A 116 8.23 -4.46 14.83
CA PHE A 116 8.96 -5.21 13.80
C PHE A 116 10.14 -4.41 13.23
N ALA A 117 9.89 -3.16 12.88
CA ALA A 117 10.88 -2.32 12.19
C ALA A 117 11.69 -1.43 13.15
N GLY A 118 11.28 -1.35 14.42
CA GLY A 118 11.95 -0.47 15.38
C GLY A 118 11.69 1.02 15.12
N VAL A 119 10.52 1.34 14.58
CA VAL A 119 10.10 2.72 14.32
C VAL A 119 9.05 3.15 15.33
N ARG A 120 8.86 4.46 15.48
CA ARG A 120 7.82 4.99 16.36
C ARG A 120 6.44 4.60 15.84
N ARG A 121 5.47 4.50 16.76
CA ARG A 121 4.10 4.16 16.39
C ARG A 121 3.52 5.18 15.39
N SER A 122 3.80 6.46 15.59
CA SER A 122 3.37 7.52 14.67
C SER A 122 3.99 7.35 13.28
N SER A 123 5.25 6.94 13.22
CA SER A 123 5.92 6.64 11.95
C SER A 123 5.29 5.42 11.27
N ALA A 124 5.01 4.36 12.04
CA ALA A 124 4.35 3.17 11.52
C ALA A 124 2.98 3.49 10.92
N SER A 125 2.19 4.32 11.61
CA SER A 125 0.90 4.77 11.11
C SER A 125 1.02 5.55 9.81
N SER A 126 2.00 6.46 9.73
CA SER A 126 2.24 7.25 8.52
C SER A 126 2.69 6.36 7.36
N LEU A 127 3.56 5.38 7.62
CA LEU A 127 4.03 4.46 6.59
C LEU A 127 2.88 3.61 6.03
N LEU A 128 1.99 3.14 6.89
CA LEU A 128 0.78 2.45 6.44
C LEU A 128 -0.10 3.37 5.59
N GLY A 129 -0.30 4.61 6.03
CA GLY A 129 -1.09 5.59 5.31
C GLY A 129 -0.51 5.94 3.94
N MET A 130 0.82 5.96 3.80
CA MET A 130 1.48 6.19 2.52
C MET A 130 1.42 4.96 1.62
N ALA A 131 1.53 3.77 2.19
CA ALA A 131 1.55 2.54 1.41
C ALA A 131 0.21 2.25 0.73
N ILE A 132 -0.91 2.62 1.34
CA ILE A 132 -2.24 2.35 0.79
C ILE A 132 -2.43 3.00 -0.59
N PRO A 133 -2.23 4.33 -0.76
CA PRO A 133 -2.34 4.94 -2.08
C PRO A 133 -1.34 4.40 -3.10
N VAL A 134 -0.14 4.03 -2.66
CA VAL A 134 0.85 3.42 -3.55
C VAL A 134 0.33 2.10 -4.12
N ILE A 135 -0.20 1.23 -3.25
CA ILE A 135 -0.77 -0.05 -3.68
C ILE A 135 -1.94 0.17 -4.63
N LEU A 136 -2.85 1.08 -4.28
CA LEU A 136 -4.00 1.38 -5.13
C LEU A 136 -3.58 1.99 -6.46
N SER A 137 -2.53 2.81 -6.48
CA SER A 137 -2.00 3.40 -7.72
C SER A 137 -1.37 2.33 -8.63
N VAL A 138 -0.70 1.33 -8.06
CA VAL A 138 -0.19 0.19 -8.83
C VAL A 138 -1.36 -0.54 -9.50
N LEU A 139 -2.43 -0.81 -8.75
CA LEU A 139 -3.62 -1.44 -9.30
C LEU A 139 -4.27 -0.58 -10.39
N GLY A 140 -4.37 0.73 -10.16
CA GLY A 140 -4.92 1.67 -11.13
C GLY A 140 -4.11 1.72 -12.41
N LYS A 141 -2.78 1.68 -12.31
CA LYS A 141 -1.91 1.66 -13.47
C LYS A 141 -2.12 0.39 -14.30
N GLN A 142 -2.24 -0.76 -13.65
CA GLN A 142 -2.49 -2.03 -14.34
C GLN A 142 -3.87 -2.04 -15.01
N LYS A 143 -4.88 -1.46 -14.35
CA LYS A 143 -6.22 -1.32 -14.91
C LYS A 143 -6.21 -0.40 -16.13
N ALA A 144 -5.55 0.76 -16.04
CA ALA A 144 -5.45 1.73 -17.12
C ALA A 144 -4.71 1.16 -18.33
N ALA A 145 -3.75 0.27 -18.10
CA ALA A 145 -3.02 -0.42 -19.18
C ALA A 145 -3.87 -1.51 -19.86
N GLY A 146 -5.09 -1.73 -19.39
CA GLY A 146 -5.98 -2.75 -19.94
C GLY A 146 -5.70 -4.17 -19.49
N GLY A 147 -4.74 -4.35 -18.57
CA GLY A 147 -4.30 -5.67 -18.13
C GLY A 147 -5.01 -6.20 -16.89
N LEU A 148 -5.89 -5.40 -16.28
CA LEU A 148 -6.50 -5.79 -15.02
C LEU A 148 -8.01 -5.57 -15.04
N ASN A 149 -8.75 -6.67 -14.91
CA ASN A 149 -10.19 -6.66 -14.67
C ASN A 149 -10.48 -7.41 -13.36
N ALA A 150 -11.77 -7.58 -13.01
CA ALA A 150 -12.14 -8.24 -11.76
C ALA A 150 -11.59 -9.67 -11.69
N ALA A 151 -11.68 -10.44 -12.76
CA ALA A 151 -11.16 -11.81 -12.80
C ALA A 151 -9.63 -11.84 -12.67
N GLY A 152 -8.94 -10.94 -13.37
CA GLY A 152 -7.49 -10.82 -13.30
C GLY A 152 -7.01 -10.40 -11.92
N LEU A 153 -7.71 -9.45 -11.30
CA LEU A 153 -7.39 -9.02 -9.94
C LEU A 153 -7.64 -10.14 -8.93
N PHE A 154 -8.73 -10.86 -9.06
CA PHE A 154 -9.02 -12.00 -8.20
C PHE A 154 -7.88 -13.05 -8.27
N SER A 155 -7.42 -13.37 -9.49
CA SER A 155 -6.29 -14.27 -9.68
C SER A 155 -5.00 -13.72 -9.07
N ALA A 156 -4.73 -12.42 -9.23
CA ALA A 156 -3.55 -11.78 -8.66
C ALA A 156 -3.57 -11.81 -7.13
N LEU A 157 -4.74 -11.57 -6.52
CA LEU A 157 -4.90 -11.63 -5.07
C LEU A 157 -4.71 -13.07 -4.55
N GLY A 158 -5.15 -14.05 -5.32
CA GLY A 158 -4.90 -15.46 -5.00
C GLY A 158 -3.42 -15.79 -4.98
N ALA A 159 -2.65 -15.25 -5.93
CA ALA A 159 -1.19 -15.42 -5.95
C ALA A 159 -0.53 -14.75 -4.76
N VAL A 160 -0.99 -13.56 -4.38
CA VAL A 160 -0.50 -12.86 -3.18
C VAL A 160 -0.77 -13.69 -1.93
N LYS A 161 -1.97 -14.25 -1.82
CA LYS A 161 -2.35 -15.09 -0.69
C LYS A 161 -1.36 -16.25 -0.48
N GLY A 162 -0.89 -16.84 -1.58
CA GLY A 162 0.09 -17.93 -1.53
C GLY A 162 1.47 -17.50 -1.05
N LEU A 163 1.79 -16.20 -1.11
CA LEU A 163 3.07 -15.64 -0.68
C LEU A 163 3.05 -15.14 0.77
N LEU A 164 1.87 -14.95 1.33
CA LEU A 164 1.75 -14.41 2.68
C LEU A 164 1.91 -15.51 3.73
N PRO A 165 2.50 -15.20 4.89
CA PRO A 165 2.53 -16.16 6.00
C PRO A 165 1.10 -16.47 6.45
N SER A 166 0.84 -17.69 6.71
CA SER A 166 -0.48 -18.15 7.19
C SER A 166 -0.62 -17.98 8.69
#